data_db33f0f3ac63545d8bb4b3bc502c2962
#
_entry.id   db33f0f3ac63545d8bb4b3bc502c2962
#
_cell.length_a   1.000
_cell.length_b   1.000
_cell.length_c   1.000
_cell.angle_alpha   90.00
_cell.angle_beta   90.00
_cell.angle_gamma   90.00
#
_symmetry.space_group_name_H-M   'P 1'
#
loop_
_entity.id
_entity.type
_entity.pdbx_description
1 polymer ?
#
loop_
_entity_poly.entity_id
_entity_poly.type
_entity_poly.pdbx_seq_one_letter_code
_entity_poly.pdbx_strand_id
1 'polypeptide(L)'
;MSANLSAFLYLVAGVLFILSLRGLSSPASSRQGNLFGMIGMAIAVATTLANHPPADGLAWVLVIVGIAIGAAIGAVIARRVPMTSMPELVAAFHSLVGMAAVLVAAGAFYAPEAFDIGTPGNIHPQSLVEMSLGVAIGALTFTGSVIAFLKLSARMSGAPIILPFRHGINIALALALVFFIVRLVLTGGAFDFWMIVILALALGVLMIIPIGGADMPVVISMLNSYSGWAAAGIGFTLGNSALIITGALVGSSGAILSYIMCHAMNRSFISVILGGFGGETAAAGGGTGEQKPAKLGSADDAAFIMKNASKVIIVPGYGMAVAQAQHALREMADILKKEGVEVKYAIHPVAGRMPGHMNVLLAEANVPYDEVFELEDINSEFAQADIAFVIGANDVTNPAAEEDKTSPIYGMPVLQVWKAGTVMFIKRSLASGYAGIDNPLFYRDNTMMLLGDAKKVTENIVKAM
;
A
#
# COMPACT_ATOMS: atom_id res chain seq x y z
N MET A 1 -0.87 -38.81 -1.16
CA MET A 1 -2.32 -38.59 -0.97
C MET A 1 -3.04 -38.83 -2.31
N SER A 2 -4.35 -39.18 -2.35
CA SER A 2 -5.02 -39.31 -3.65
C SER A 2 -5.21 -37.95 -4.34
N ALA A 3 -5.13 -37.87 -5.67
CA ALA A 3 -5.25 -36.62 -6.42
C ALA A 3 -6.59 -35.90 -6.15
N ASN A 4 -7.69 -36.66 -6.05
CA ASN A 4 -9.00 -36.11 -5.76
C ASN A 4 -9.11 -35.50 -4.36
N LEU A 5 -8.49 -36.11 -3.35
CA LEU A 5 -8.48 -35.58 -1.98
C LEU A 5 -7.63 -34.29 -1.91
N SER A 6 -6.49 -34.28 -2.58
CA SER A 6 -5.63 -33.08 -2.68
C SER A 6 -6.37 -31.92 -3.35
N ALA A 7 -7.01 -32.17 -4.48
CA ALA A 7 -7.81 -31.16 -5.17
C ALA A 7 -8.96 -30.63 -4.31
N PHE A 8 -9.63 -31.50 -3.58
CA PHE A 8 -10.70 -31.10 -2.65
C PHE A 8 -10.17 -30.24 -1.50
N LEU A 9 -9.05 -30.60 -0.88
CA LEU A 9 -8.46 -29.83 0.21
C LEU A 9 -7.96 -28.45 -0.27
N TYR A 10 -7.36 -28.38 -1.48
CA TYR A 10 -6.98 -27.10 -2.06
C TYR A 10 -8.20 -26.24 -2.43
N LEU A 11 -9.30 -26.85 -2.88
CA LEU A 11 -10.56 -26.15 -3.10
C LEU A 11 -11.09 -25.55 -1.79
N VAL A 12 -11.11 -26.34 -0.70
CA VAL A 12 -11.53 -25.86 0.62
C VAL A 12 -10.64 -24.70 1.08
N ALA A 13 -9.32 -24.82 0.95
CA ALA A 13 -8.39 -23.75 1.28
C ALA A 13 -8.65 -22.47 0.44
N GLY A 14 -8.88 -22.61 -0.87
CA GLY A 14 -9.22 -21.50 -1.76
C GLY A 14 -10.53 -20.81 -1.37
N VAL A 15 -11.58 -21.56 -1.05
CA VAL A 15 -12.84 -21.01 -0.55
C VAL A 15 -12.63 -20.23 0.76
N LEU A 16 -11.84 -20.79 1.69
CA LEU A 16 -11.51 -20.12 2.95
C LEU A 16 -10.73 -18.82 2.73
N PHE A 17 -9.83 -18.76 1.74
CA PHE A 17 -9.12 -17.53 1.37
C PHE A 17 -10.08 -16.47 0.81
N ILE A 18 -11.03 -16.84 -0.04
CA ILE A 18 -12.05 -15.92 -0.54
C ILE A 18 -12.92 -15.39 0.61
N LEU A 19 -13.36 -16.28 1.51
CA LEU A 19 -14.13 -15.88 2.69
C LEU A 19 -13.31 -15.02 3.66
N SER A 20 -12.00 -15.26 3.75
CA SER A 20 -11.08 -14.40 4.50
C SER A 20 -11.06 -12.98 3.95
N LEU A 21 -10.85 -12.80 2.65
CA LEU A 21 -10.87 -11.48 2.01
C LEU A 21 -12.20 -10.76 2.24
N ARG A 22 -13.32 -11.47 2.05
CA ARG A 22 -14.65 -10.93 2.33
C ARG A 22 -14.82 -10.56 3.81
N GLY A 23 -14.35 -11.39 4.73
CA GLY A 23 -14.44 -11.13 6.16
C GLY A 23 -13.59 -9.94 6.59
N LEU A 24 -12.43 -9.72 5.98
CA LEU A 24 -11.53 -8.61 6.25
C LEU A 24 -12.02 -7.26 5.70
N SER A 25 -13.04 -7.25 4.84
CA SER A 25 -13.60 -6.01 4.28
C SER A 25 -14.42 -5.19 5.28
N SER A 26 -14.76 -5.74 6.45
CA SER A 26 -15.51 -5.05 7.51
C SER A 26 -14.90 -5.31 8.88
N PRO A 27 -14.78 -4.30 9.74
CA PRO A 27 -14.28 -4.46 11.11
C PRO A 27 -15.08 -5.47 11.94
N ALA A 28 -16.40 -5.56 11.72
CA ALA A 28 -17.29 -6.48 12.45
C ALA A 28 -16.97 -7.96 12.16
N SER A 29 -16.54 -8.28 10.94
CA SER A 29 -16.25 -9.66 10.50
C SER A 29 -14.74 -9.96 10.39
N SER A 30 -13.87 -8.97 10.63
CA SER A 30 -12.42 -9.07 10.40
C SER A 30 -11.74 -10.19 11.19
N ARG A 31 -12.14 -10.42 12.44
CA ARG A 31 -11.62 -11.53 13.26
C ARG A 31 -11.95 -12.89 12.68
N GLN A 32 -13.19 -13.06 12.17
CA GLN A 32 -13.62 -14.29 11.53
C GLN A 32 -12.91 -14.48 10.18
N GLY A 33 -12.77 -13.41 9.40
CA GLY A 33 -12.00 -13.43 8.16
C GLY A 33 -10.54 -13.85 8.36
N ASN A 34 -9.88 -13.31 9.39
CA ASN A 34 -8.52 -13.71 9.75
C ASN A 34 -8.44 -15.21 10.13
N LEU A 35 -9.40 -15.70 10.90
CA LEU A 35 -9.46 -17.13 11.26
C LEU A 35 -9.61 -18.03 10.03
N PHE A 36 -10.46 -17.65 9.07
CA PHE A 36 -10.60 -18.38 7.81
C PHE A 36 -9.29 -18.42 7.02
N GLY A 37 -8.55 -17.30 6.97
CA GLY A 37 -7.24 -17.24 6.33
C GLY A 37 -6.22 -18.17 7.00
N MET A 38 -6.16 -18.18 8.32
CA MET A 38 -5.27 -19.07 9.08
C MET A 38 -5.59 -20.55 8.86
N ILE A 39 -6.87 -20.94 8.90
CA ILE A 39 -7.30 -22.32 8.66
C ILE A 39 -7.00 -22.72 7.21
N GLY A 40 -7.33 -21.86 6.23
CA GLY A 40 -7.04 -22.11 4.83
C GLY A 40 -5.55 -22.32 4.56
N MET A 41 -4.69 -21.50 5.17
CA MET A 41 -3.24 -21.64 5.06
C MET A 41 -2.76 -22.95 5.70
N ALA A 42 -3.24 -23.31 6.88
CA ALA A 42 -2.86 -24.56 7.53
C ALA A 42 -3.25 -25.79 6.67
N ILE A 43 -4.43 -25.78 6.06
CA ILE A 43 -4.87 -26.83 5.13
C ILE A 43 -3.95 -26.87 3.90
N ALA A 44 -3.68 -25.73 3.28
CA ALA A 44 -2.83 -25.65 2.09
C ALA A 44 -1.41 -26.17 2.35
N VAL A 45 -0.78 -25.76 3.44
CA VAL A 45 0.57 -26.20 3.82
C VAL A 45 0.59 -27.71 4.13
N ALA A 46 -0.36 -28.18 4.94
CA ALA A 46 -0.45 -29.62 5.27
C ALA A 46 -0.68 -30.47 4.02
N THR A 47 -1.55 -30.03 3.12
CA THR A 47 -1.82 -30.72 1.85
C THR A 47 -0.57 -30.76 0.95
N THR A 48 0.15 -29.64 0.85
CA THR A 48 1.38 -29.57 0.05
C THR A 48 2.45 -30.51 0.59
N LEU A 49 2.69 -30.51 1.91
CA LEU A 49 3.65 -31.42 2.54
C LEU A 49 3.26 -32.89 2.45
N ALA A 50 1.95 -33.18 2.45
CA ALA A 50 1.46 -34.55 2.27
C ALA A 50 1.54 -35.04 0.82
N ASN A 51 1.49 -34.14 -0.18
CA ASN A 51 1.65 -34.47 -1.58
C ASN A 51 3.11 -34.62 -2.00
N HIS A 52 3.95 -33.72 -1.49
CA HIS A 52 5.39 -33.65 -1.79
C HIS A 52 6.16 -33.72 -0.46
N PRO A 53 6.20 -34.90 0.20
CA PRO A 53 6.91 -35.03 1.46
C PRO A 53 8.42 -34.84 1.23
N PRO A 54 9.12 -34.14 2.13
CA PRO A 54 10.59 -34.05 2.07
C PRO A 54 11.26 -35.42 1.97
N ALA A 55 12.30 -35.51 1.16
CA ALA A 55 12.90 -36.79 0.76
C ALA A 55 13.56 -37.54 1.90
N ASP A 56 14.11 -36.83 2.89
CA ASP A 56 14.84 -37.40 4.01
C ASP A 56 14.62 -36.65 5.32
N GLY A 57 15.20 -37.17 6.41
CA GLY A 57 15.07 -36.54 7.73
C GLY A 57 15.71 -35.15 7.83
N LEU A 58 16.79 -34.89 7.08
CA LEU A 58 17.44 -33.59 7.05
C LEU A 58 16.52 -32.56 6.37
N ALA A 59 15.90 -32.92 5.26
CA ALA A 59 14.93 -32.05 4.56
C ALA A 59 13.73 -31.71 5.45
N TRP A 60 13.21 -32.68 6.24
CA TRP A 60 12.18 -32.40 7.24
C TRP A 60 12.64 -31.40 8.30
N VAL A 61 13.86 -31.57 8.83
CA VAL A 61 14.42 -30.63 9.81
C VAL A 61 14.53 -29.23 9.21
N LEU A 62 15.04 -29.10 7.98
CA LEU A 62 15.16 -27.80 7.30
C LEU A 62 13.80 -27.11 7.11
N VAL A 63 12.77 -27.85 6.69
CA VAL A 63 11.40 -27.31 6.53
C VAL A 63 10.85 -26.82 7.88
N ILE A 64 10.93 -27.67 8.93
CA ILE A 64 10.42 -27.32 10.26
C ILE A 64 11.16 -26.12 10.84
N VAL A 65 12.48 -26.10 10.75
CA VAL A 65 13.31 -24.98 11.24
C VAL A 65 13.00 -23.70 10.45
N GLY A 66 12.88 -23.78 9.12
CA GLY A 66 12.50 -22.63 8.30
C GLY A 66 11.15 -22.05 8.69
N ILE A 67 10.13 -22.90 8.86
CA ILE A 67 8.80 -22.49 9.33
C ILE A 67 8.88 -21.87 10.74
N ALA A 68 9.61 -22.50 11.66
CA ALA A 68 9.76 -22.01 13.03
C ALA A 68 10.44 -20.64 13.09
N ILE A 69 11.53 -20.44 12.33
CA ILE A 69 12.22 -19.14 12.23
C ILE A 69 11.29 -18.08 11.65
N GLY A 70 10.63 -18.37 10.51
CA GLY A 70 9.69 -17.45 9.88
C GLY A 70 8.53 -17.07 10.80
N ALA A 71 7.94 -18.07 11.48
CA ALA A 71 6.85 -17.85 12.42
C ALA A 71 7.29 -17.02 13.64
N ALA A 72 8.48 -17.29 14.20
CA ALA A 72 9.02 -16.53 15.33
C ALA A 72 9.26 -15.07 14.96
N ILE A 73 9.94 -14.81 13.83
CA ILE A 73 10.19 -13.44 13.33
C ILE A 73 8.85 -12.74 13.04
N GLY A 74 7.94 -13.39 12.32
CA GLY A 74 6.64 -12.83 11.97
C GLY A 74 5.79 -12.51 13.21
N ALA A 75 5.75 -13.40 14.21
CA ALA A 75 5.01 -13.19 15.44
C ALA A 75 5.57 -12.03 16.27
N VAL A 76 6.89 -11.87 16.33
CA VAL A 76 7.53 -10.74 17.03
C VAL A 76 7.22 -9.43 16.33
N ILE A 77 7.35 -9.38 15.00
CA ILE A 77 7.06 -8.19 14.19
C ILE A 77 5.58 -7.81 14.34
N ALA A 78 4.66 -8.76 14.16
CA ALA A 78 3.22 -8.51 14.24
C ALA A 78 2.76 -7.94 15.60
N ARG A 79 3.48 -8.24 16.69
CA ARG A 79 3.16 -7.74 18.03
C ARG A 79 3.82 -6.41 18.38
N ARG A 80 4.90 -6.04 17.69
CA ARG A 80 5.74 -4.88 18.07
C ARG A 80 5.65 -3.72 17.10
N VAL A 81 5.30 -3.96 15.85
CA VAL A 81 5.23 -2.91 14.83
C VAL A 81 3.98 -2.06 15.07
N PRO A 82 4.12 -0.73 15.23
CA PRO A 82 2.97 0.16 15.35
C PRO A 82 2.21 0.22 14.01
N MET A 83 0.89 0.43 14.08
CA MET A 83 0.02 0.50 12.91
C MET A 83 0.43 1.62 11.92
N THR A 84 1.05 2.66 12.43
CA THR A 84 1.60 3.77 11.62
C THR A 84 2.72 3.33 10.66
N SER A 85 3.44 2.24 10.98
CA SER A 85 4.50 1.65 10.13
C SER A 85 4.00 0.51 9.23
N MET A 86 2.69 0.29 9.15
CA MET A 86 2.11 -0.75 8.28
C MET A 86 2.52 -0.63 6.80
N PRO A 87 2.56 0.57 6.18
CA PRO A 87 2.98 0.68 4.79
C PRO A 87 4.39 0.16 4.52
N GLU A 88 5.32 0.43 5.45
CA GLU A 88 6.70 -0.03 5.40
C GLU A 88 6.77 -1.56 5.55
N LEU A 89 6.03 -2.10 6.52
CA LEU A 89 5.96 -3.53 6.78
C LEU A 89 5.40 -4.30 5.59
N VAL A 90 4.33 -3.80 4.98
CA VAL A 90 3.70 -4.39 3.79
C VAL A 90 4.70 -4.43 2.63
N ALA A 91 5.43 -3.33 2.38
CA ALA A 91 6.49 -3.31 1.36
C ALA A 91 7.60 -4.33 1.67
N ALA A 92 8.03 -4.44 2.93
CA ALA A 92 9.03 -5.43 3.35
C ALA A 92 8.54 -6.87 3.09
N PHE A 93 7.27 -7.18 3.38
CA PHE A 93 6.72 -8.50 3.12
C PHE A 93 6.64 -8.83 1.63
N HIS A 94 6.27 -7.88 0.78
CA HIS A 94 6.28 -8.11 -0.68
C HIS A 94 7.70 -8.40 -1.19
N SER A 95 8.73 -7.78 -0.61
CA SER A 95 10.11 -8.13 -0.97
C SER A 95 10.44 -9.59 -0.61
N LEU A 96 10.07 -10.04 0.58
CA LEU A 96 10.29 -11.43 0.99
C LEU A 96 9.54 -12.44 0.12
N VAL A 97 8.30 -12.14 -0.26
CA VAL A 97 7.50 -12.97 -1.18
C VAL A 97 8.17 -13.04 -2.55
N GLY A 98 8.65 -11.89 -3.08
CA GLY A 98 9.38 -11.85 -4.34
C GLY A 98 10.66 -12.69 -4.31
N MET A 99 11.44 -12.60 -3.22
CA MET A 99 12.64 -13.43 -3.03
C MET A 99 12.28 -14.91 -2.89
N ALA A 100 11.22 -15.25 -2.16
CA ALA A 100 10.75 -16.62 -2.04
C ALA A 100 10.41 -17.24 -3.40
N ALA A 101 9.75 -16.48 -4.29
CA ALA A 101 9.45 -16.92 -5.64
C ALA A 101 10.74 -17.23 -6.45
N VAL A 102 11.76 -16.37 -6.34
CA VAL A 102 13.06 -16.60 -7.00
C VAL A 102 13.74 -17.87 -6.46
N LEU A 103 13.77 -18.07 -5.14
CA LEU A 103 14.44 -19.22 -4.51
C LEU A 103 13.71 -20.53 -4.81
N VAL A 104 12.36 -20.53 -4.80
CA VAL A 104 11.56 -21.71 -5.14
C VAL A 104 11.76 -22.08 -6.61
N ALA A 105 11.74 -21.09 -7.51
CA ALA A 105 12.04 -21.33 -8.94
C ALA A 105 13.45 -21.86 -9.15
N ALA A 106 14.45 -21.34 -8.44
CA ALA A 106 15.81 -21.86 -8.50
C ALA A 106 15.87 -23.30 -7.99
N GLY A 107 15.19 -23.62 -6.89
CA GLY A 107 15.07 -25.00 -6.40
C GLY A 107 14.46 -25.94 -7.44
N ALA A 108 13.36 -25.55 -8.08
CA ALA A 108 12.72 -26.31 -9.14
C ALA A 108 13.60 -26.46 -10.40
N PHE A 109 14.38 -25.42 -10.72
CA PHE A 109 15.31 -25.45 -11.86
C PHE A 109 16.44 -26.47 -11.67
N TYR A 110 16.98 -26.55 -10.44
CA TYR A 110 18.08 -27.49 -10.14
C TYR A 110 17.63 -28.90 -9.74
N ALA A 111 16.37 -29.05 -9.31
CA ALA A 111 15.79 -30.34 -8.92
C ALA A 111 14.44 -30.57 -9.62
N PRO A 112 14.38 -30.55 -10.97
CA PRO A 112 13.12 -30.61 -11.73
C PRO A 112 12.37 -31.93 -11.56
N GLU A 113 13.08 -33.02 -11.27
CA GLU A 113 12.50 -34.35 -11.03
C GLU A 113 11.61 -34.40 -9.78
N ALA A 114 11.88 -33.54 -8.78
CA ALA A 114 11.07 -33.47 -7.57
C ALA A 114 9.66 -32.89 -7.81
N PHE A 115 9.45 -32.27 -8.97
CA PHE A 115 8.22 -31.59 -9.34
C PHE A 115 7.59 -32.10 -10.65
N ASP A 116 8.11 -33.21 -11.19
CA ASP A 116 7.66 -33.83 -12.45
C ASP A 116 7.69 -32.86 -13.66
N ILE A 117 8.64 -31.91 -13.66
CA ILE A 117 8.80 -30.90 -14.74
C ILE A 117 9.93 -31.24 -15.72
N GLY A 118 10.58 -32.37 -15.56
CA GLY A 118 11.66 -32.85 -16.43
C GLY A 118 12.85 -33.38 -15.64
N THR A 119 14.01 -33.35 -16.27
CA THR A 119 15.30 -33.75 -15.66
C THR A 119 16.28 -32.57 -15.72
N PRO A 120 17.35 -32.55 -14.90
CA PRO A 120 18.35 -31.49 -14.96
C PRO A 120 18.91 -31.30 -16.40
N GLY A 121 18.80 -30.09 -16.92
CA GLY A 121 19.18 -29.75 -18.30
C GLY A 121 18.15 -30.10 -19.39
N ASN A 122 17.06 -30.77 -19.06
CA ASN A 122 15.96 -31.10 -19.97
C ASN A 122 14.59 -30.91 -19.31
N ILE A 123 14.31 -29.68 -18.94
CA ILE A 123 13.03 -29.26 -18.35
C ILE A 123 12.03 -29.02 -19.46
N HIS A 124 10.76 -29.32 -19.22
CA HIS A 124 9.69 -29.12 -20.20
C HIS A 124 9.60 -27.63 -20.62
N PRO A 125 9.53 -27.30 -21.92
CA PRO A 125 9.51 -25.91 -22.38
C PRO A 125 8.41 -25.05 -21.74
N GLN A 126 7.23 -25.61 -21.50
CA GLN A 126 6.13 -24.93 -20.81
C GLN A 126 6.56 -24.52 -19.41
N SER A 127 7.13 -25.44 -18.62
CA SER A 127 7.58 -25.17 -17.26
C SER A 127 8.71 -24.14 -17.22
N LEU A 128 9.60 -24.12 -18.25
CA LEU A 128 10.63 -23.09 -18.38
C LEU A 128 10.03 -21.69 -18.62
N VAL A 129 8.96 -21.59 -19.42
CA VAL A 129 8.25 -20.31 -19.63
C VAL A 129 7.61 -19.84 -18.33
N GLU A 130 6.83 -20.72 -17.67
CA GLU A 130 6.14 -20.42 -16.42
C GLU A 130 7.13 -20.00 -15.32
N MET A 131 8.22 -20.76 -15.17
CA MET A 131 9.31 -20.48 -14.24
C MET A 131 9.99 -19.13 -14.54
N SER A 132 10.29 -18.86 -15.81
CA SER A 132 10.93 -17.62 -16.24
C SER A 132 10.09 -16.40 -15.88
N LEU A 133 8.79 -16.46 -16.13
CA LEU A 133 7.85 -15.39 -15.78
C LEU A 133 7.74 -15.24 -14.27
N GLY A 134 7.56 -16.34 -13.54
CA GLY A 134 7.48 -16.33 -12.09
C GLY A 134 8.74 -15.74 -11.43
N VAL A 135 9.93 -16.13 -11.90
CA VAL A 135 11.21 -15.63 -11.39
C VAL A 135 11.45 -14.17 -11.76
N ALA A 136 11.10 -13.76 -12.98
CA ALA A 136 11.29 -12.38 -13.42
C ALA A 136 10.41 -11.43 -12.62
N ILE A 137 9.11 -11.76 -12.46
CA ILE A 137 8.19 -10.97 -11.66
C ILE A 137 8.61 -10.97 -10.17
N GLY A 138 9.02 -12.13 -9.64
CA GLY A 138 9.49 -12.26 -8.26
C GLY A 138 10.74 -11.41 -7.96
N ALA A 139 11.75 -11.46 -8.82
CA ALA A 139 12.98 -10.69 -8.68
C ALA A 139 12.73 -9.17 -8.80
N LEU A 140 11.89 -8.75 -9.76
CA LEU A 140 11.47 -7.36 -9.89
C LEU A 140 10.71 -6.89 -8.65
N THR A 141 9.80 -7.71 -8.13
CA THR A 141 9.04 -7.41 -6.92
C THR A 141 9.96 -7.28 -5.71
N PHE A 142 10.95 -8.16 -5.58
CA PHE A 142 11.91 -8.10 -4.47
C PHE A 142 12.61 -6.76 -4.40
N THR A 143 13.34 -6.37 -5.44
CA THR A 143 14.10 -5.12 -5.43
C THR A 143 13.23 -3.89 -5.46
N GLY A 144 12.14 -3.91 -6.21
CA GLY A 144 11.16 -2.82 -6.23
C GLY A 144 10.57 -2.55 -4.85
N SER A 145 10.22 -3.61 -4.12
CA SER A 145 9.69 -3.51 -2.75
C SER A 145 10.74 -3.05 -1.74
N VAL A 146 12.01 -3.43 -1.91
CA VAL A 146 13.11 -2.89 -1.08
C VAL A 146 13.24 -1.38 -1.27
N ILE A 147 13.20 -0.88 -2.51
CA ILE A 147 13.23 0.56 -2.77
C ILE A 147 12.00 1.27 -2.19
N ALA A 148 10.81 0.69 -2.35
CA ALA A 148 9.59 1.25 -1.76
C ALA A 148 9.70 1.31 -0.22
N PHE A 149 10.16 0.24 0.43
CA PHE A 149 10.43 0.21 1.87
C PHE A 149 11.41 1.31 2.30
N LEU A 150 12.53 1.49 1.60
CA LEU A 150 13.53 2.50 1.93
C LEU A 150 12.97 3.93 1.80
N LYS A 151 12.12 4.18 0.79
CA LYS A 151 11.46 5.48 0.62
C LYS A 151 10.39 5.73 1.70
N LEU A 152 9.58 4.73 2.02
CA LEU A 152 8.52 4.84 3.02
C LEU A 152 9.08 5.03 4.43
N SER A 153 10.14 4.30 4.77
CA SER A 153 10.82 4.41 6.07
C SER A 153 11.73 5.64 6.20
N ALA A 154 11.68 6.57 5.22
CA ALA A 154 12.52 7.77 5.17
C ALA A 154 14.04 7.50 5.22
N ARG A 155 14.47 6.26 4.96
CA ARG A 155 15.90 5.91 4.81
C ARG A 155 16.45 6.33 3.45
N MET A 156 15.57 6.52 2.47
CA MET A 156 15.85 7.11 1.16
C MET A 156 14.91 8.28 0.94
N SER A 157 15.35 9.31 0.20
CA SER A 157 14.50 10.44 -0.16
C SER A 157 13.23 9.98 -0.87
N GLY A 158 12.06 10.49 -0.45
CA GLY A 158 10.78 10.27 -1.13
C GLY A 158 10.69 10.97 -2.49
N ALA A 159 11.62 11.88 -2.81
CA ALA A 159 11.65 12.55 -4.10
C ALA A 159 11.97 11.55 -5.23
N PRO A 160 11.44 11.77 -6.45
CA PRO A 160 11.78 10.96 -7.61
C PRO A 160 13.25 11.15 -7.98
N ILE A 161 13.99 10.05 -8.16
CA ILE A 161 15.38 10.07 -8.66
C ILE A 161 15.33 9.75 -10.15
N ILE A 162 15.54 10.77 -10.97
CA ILE A 162 15.41 10.67 -12.42
C ILE A 162 16.79 10.45 -13.04
N LEU A 163 16.98 9.27 -13.64
CA LEU A 163 18.19 8.94 -14.39
C LEU A 163 18.09 9.44 -15.84
N PRO A 164 19.18 9.95 -16.44
CA PRO A 164 19.18 10.28 -17.86
C PRO A 164 18.91 9.03 -18.70
N PHE A 165 18.13 9.17 -19.78
CA PHE A 165 17.76 8.08 -20.68
C PHE A 165 17.02 6.90 -20.03
N ARG A 166 16.42 7.08 -18.85
CA ARG A 166 15.78 6.00 -18.04
C ARG A 166 14.85 5.09 -18.84
N HIS A 167 14.02 5.65 -19.72
CA HIS A 167 13.08 4.88 -20.53
C HIS A 167 13.81 3.99 -21.54
N GLY A 168 14.86 4.50 -22.19
CA GLY A 168 15.71 3.72 -23.09
C GLY A 168 16.42 2.57 -22.36
N ILE A 169 16.93 2.82 -21.15
CA ILE A 169 17.58 1.80 -20.31
C ILE A 169 16.58 0.73 -19.92
N ASN A 170 15.40 1.12 -19.45
CA ASN A 170 14.37 0.15 -19.04
C ASN A 170 13.89 -0.71 -20.22
N ILE A 171 13.69 -0.11 -21.39
CA ILE A 171 13.31 -0.85 -22.62
C ILE A 171 14.43 -1.82 -23.02
N ALA A 172 15.69 -1.39 -23.00
CA ALA A 172 16.82 -2.25 -23.34
C ALA A 172 16.93 -3.45 -22.39
N LEU A 173 16.78 -3.22 -21.07
CA LEU A 173 16.78 -4.30 -20.07
C LEU A 173 15.58 -5.24 -20.24
N ALA A 174 14.38 -4.71 -20.55
CA ALA A 174 13.20 -5.52 -20.79
C ALA A 174 13.37 -6.40 -22.04
N LEU A 175 13.93 -5.86 -23.12
CA LEU A 175 14.23 -6.62 -24.33
C LEU A 175 15.30 -7.69 -24.07
N ALA A 176 16.35 -7.36 -23.30
CA ALA A 176 17.35 -8.34 -22.88
C ALA A 176 16.74 -9.44 -22.01
N LEU A 177 15.83 -9.09 -21.09
CA LEU A 177 15.08 -10.05 -20.28
C LEU A 177 14.31 -11.03 -21.15
N VAL A 178 13.52 -10.53 -22.11
CA VAL A 178 12.77 -11.37 -23.07
C VAL A 178 13.71 -12.25 -23.87
N PHE A 179 14.84 -11.72 -24.34
CA PHE A 179 15.85 -12.49 -25.06
C PHE A 179 16.38 -13.67 -24.22
N PHE A 180 16.71 -13.47 -22.95
CA PHE A 180 17.18 -14.54 -22.09
C PHE A 180 16.09 -15.53 -21.70
N ILE A 181 14.81 -15.10 -21.60
CA ILE A 181 13.67 -16.02 -21.44
C ILE A 181 13.58 -16.95 -22.64
N VAL A 182 13.61 -16.42 -23.86
CA VAL A 182 13.58 -17.24 -25.08
C VAL A 182 14.78 -18.17 -25.14
N ARG A 183 15.98 -17.67 -24.83
CA ARG A 183 17.18 -18.52 -24.77
C ARG A 183 17.06 -19.64 -23.76
N LEU A 184 16.57 -19.34 -22.54
CA LEU A 184 16.39 -20.35 -21.50
C LEU A 184 15.46 -21.47 -21.95
N VAL A 185 14.36 -21.14 -22.65
CA VAL A 185 13.41 -22.12 -23.20
C VAL A 185 14.09 -23.00 -24.28
N LEU A 186 15.02 -22.44 -25.06
CA LEU A 186 15.70 -23.15 -26.14
C LEU A 186 16.92 -23.96 -25.64
N THR A 187 17.61 -23.51 -24.61
CA THR A 187 18.89 -24.08 -24.17
C THR A 187 18.81 -24.84 -22.83
N GLY A 188 17.85 -24.50 -21.97
CA GLY A 188 17.77 -25.02 -20.59
C GLY A 188 18.96 -24.60 -19.70
N GLY A 189 19.73 -23.57 -20.10
CA GLY A 189 21.02 -23.24 -19.49
C GLY A 189 20.91 -22.44 -18.19
N ALA A 190 21.66 -22.83 -17.16
CA ALA A 190 21.69 -22.11 -15.89
C ALA A 190 22.17 -20.66 -16.00
N PHE A 191 23.04 -20.36 -16.97
CA PHE A 191 23.47 -18.99 -17.24
C PHE A 191 22.28 -18.08 -17.62
N ASP A 192 21.40 -18.57 -18.48
CA ASP A 192 20.24 -17.81 -18.94
C ASP A 192 19.24 -17.58 -17.79
N PHE A 193 19.04 -18.60 -16.93
CA PHE A 193 18.21 -18.47 -15.73
C PHE A 193 18.71 -17.35 -14.81
N TRP A 194 20.00 -17.33 -14.49
CA TRP A 194 20.55 -16.30 -13.61
C TRP A 194 20.62 -14.92 -14.27
N MET A 195 20.79 -14.85 -15.60
CA MET A 195 20.69 -13.58 -16.32
C MET A 195 19.29 -12.99 -16.23
N ILE A 196 18.23 -13.80 -16.32
CA ILE A 196 16.85 -13.36 -16.07
C ILE A 196 16.71 -12.75 -14.67
N VAL A 197 17.24 -13.44 -13.65
CA VAL A 197 17.20 -12.95 -12.26
C VAL A 197 17.89 -11.59 -12.15
N ILE A 198 19.12 -11.46 -12.63
CA ILE A 198 19.92 -10.22 -12.52
C ILE A 198 19.25 -9.05 -13.24
N LEU A 199 18.76 -9.28 -14.46
CA LEU A 199 18.09 -8.25 -15.25
C LEU A 199 16.78 -7.81 -14.59
N ALA A 200 16.00 -8.75 -14.04
CA ALA A 200 14.77 -8.43 -13.34
C ALA A 200 15.02 -7.69 -12.01
N LEU A 201 16.07 -8.05 -11.26
CA LEU A 201 16.50 -7.30 -10.07
C LEU A 201 16.86 -5.84 -10.43
N ALA A 202 17.60 -5.63 -11.51
CA ALA A 202 17.96 -4.29 -11.98
C ALA A 202 16.72 -3.50 -12.41
N LEU A 203 15.80 -4.12 -13.16
CA LEU A 203 14.53 -3.49 -13.55
C LEU A 203 13.69 -3.09 -12.36
N GLY A 204 13.59 -3.92 -11.32
CA GLY A 204 12.83 -3.59 -10.10
C GLY A 204 13.34 -2.31 -9.42
N VAL A 205 14.66 -2.13 -9.33
CA VAL A 205 15.26 -0.88 -8.82
C VAL A 205 14.90 0.30 -9.72
N LEU A 206 15.18 0.17 -11.02
CA LEU A 206 15.04 1.25 -11.98
C LEU A 206 13.60 1.70 -12.24
N MET A 207 12.63 0.81 -12.04
CA MET A 207 11.21 1.15 -12.16
C MET A 207 10.69 1.94 -10.96
N ILE A 208 11.14 1.62 -9.73
CA ILE A 208 10.56 2.22 -8.52
C ILE A 208 11.33 3.48 -8.07
N ILE A 209 12.62 3.58 -8.37
CA ILE A 209 13.44 4.71 -7.92
C ILE A 209 12.94 6.08 -8.45
N PRO A 210 12.40 6.21 -9.69
CA PRO A 210 11.90 7.49 -10.21
C PRO A 210 10.47 7.82 -9.77
N ILE A 211 9.80 6.96 -8.99
CA ILE A 211 8.44 7.20 -8.52
C ILE A 211 8.50 8.02 -7.22
N GLY A 212 7.76 9.13 -7.21
CA GLY A 212 7.67 10.01 -6.05
C GLY A 212 6.82 9.42 -4.92
N GLY A 213 6.99 9.97 -3.73
CA GLY A 213 6.28 9.48 -2.55
C GLY A 213 4.76 9.66 -2.61
N ALA A 214 4.27 10.66 -3.33
CA ALA A 214 2.83 10.86 -3.52
C ALA A 214 2.16 9.67 -4.23
N ASP A 215 2.89 8.99 -5.11
CA ASP A 215 2.41 7.81 -5.85
C ASP A 215 2.66 6.48 -5.10
N MET A 216 3.33 6.51 -3.93
CA MET A 216 3.69 5.29 -3.18
C MET A 216 2.50 4.40 -2.80
N PRO A 217 1.31 4.90 -2.46
CA PRO A 217 0.15 4.04 -2.21
C PRO A 217 -0.19 3.14 -3.41
N VAL A 218 -0.15 3.70 -4.63
CA VAL A 218 -0.36 2.91 -5.88
C VAL A 218 0.76 1.90 -6.08
N VAL A 219 2.01 2.31 -5.83
CA VAL A 219 3.19 1.44 -5.97
C VAL A 219 3.10 0.22 -5.04
N ILE A 220 2.72 0.41 -3.79
CA ILE A 220 2.53 -0.71 -2.84
C ILE A 220 1.48 -1.69 -3.36
N SER A 221 0.34 -1.18 -3.82
CA SER A 221 -0.72 -2.02 -4.37
C SER A 221 -0.28 -2.75 -5.65
N MET A 222 0.50 -2.10 -6.50
CA MET A 222 1.08 -2.69 -7.71
C MET A 222 2.10 -3.80 -7.36
N LEU A 223 2.97 -3.57 -6.39
CA LEU A 223 3.93 -4.57 -5.91
C LEU A 223 3.22 -5.76 -5.24
N ASN A 224 2.09 -5.53 -4.54
CA ASN A 224 1.20 -6.58 -4.06
C ASN A 224 0.68 -7.43 -5.23
N SER A 225 0.20 -6.78 -6.30
CA SER A 225 -0.24 -7.47 -7.52
C SER A 225 0.89 -8.32 -8.12
N TYR A 226 2.09 -7.78 -8.24
CA TYR A 226 3.24 -8.51 -8.78
C TYR A 226 3.64 -9.70 -7.90
N SER A 227 3.60 -9.57 -6.58
CA SER A 227 3.84 -10.69 -5.68
C SER A 227 2.83 -11.81 -5.87
N GLY A 228 1.56 -11.47 -6.10
CA GLY A 228 0.50 -12.42 -6.45
C GLY A 228 0.77 -13.13 -7.78
N TRP A 229 1.11 -12.39 -8.83
CA TRP A 229 1.43 -12.98 -10.14
C TRP A 229 2.69 -13.86 -10.10
N ALA A 230 3.72 -13.49 -9.31
CA ALA A 230 4.89 -14.32 -9.09
C ALA A 230 4.50 -15.66 -8.41
N ALA A 231 3.67 -15.61 -7.38
CA ALA A 231 3.18 -16.82 -6.71
C ALA A 231 2.35 -17.71 -7.65
N ALA A 232 1.48 -17.11 -8.48
CA ALA A 232 0.72 -17.88 -9.47
C ALA A 232 1.64 -18.52 -10.52
N GLY A 233 2.64 -17.82 -11.03
CA GLY A 233 3.62 -18.33 -11.99
C GLY A 233 4.38 -19.54 -11.44
N ILE A 234 4.87 -19.43 -10.21
CA ILE A 234 5.52 -20.57 -9.54
C ILE A 234 4.50 -21.68 -9.22
N GLY A 235 3.25 -21.34 -8.90
CA GLY A 235 2.17 -22.30 -8.73
C GLY A 235 1.91 -23.15 -9.98
N PHE A 236 1.95 -22.55 -11.18
CA PHE A 236 1.87 -23.29 -12.45
C PHE A 236 3.05 -24.23 -12.61
N THR A 237 4.28 -23.74 -12.43
CA THR A 237 5.50 -24.55 -12.53
C THR A 237 5.47 -25.75 -11.60
N LEU A 238 4.97 -25.60 -10.38
CA LEU A 238 4.92 -26.66 -9.36
C LEU A 238 3.64 -27.50 -9.40
N GLY A 239 2.70 -27.21 -10.28
CA GLY A 239 1.38 -27.85 -10.29
C GLY A 239 0.57 -27.63 -9.00
N ASN A 240 0.85 -26.54 -8.26
CA ASN A 240 0.23 -26.27 -6.96
C ASN A 240 -0.99 -25.35 -7.11
N SER A 241 -2.18 -25.94 -7.11
CA SER A 241 -3.45 -25.21 -7.25
C SER A 241 -3.68 -24.15 -6.16
N ALA A 242 -3.21 -24.37 -4.94
CA ALA A 242 -3.34 -23.37 -3.87
C ALA A 242 -2.55 -22.09 -4.18
N LEU A 243 -1.32 -22.23 -4.68
CA LEU A 243 -0.51 -21.07 -5.10
C LEU A 243 -1.11 -20.37 -6.31
N ILE A 244 -1.68 -21.11 -7.27
CA ILE A 244 -2.34 -20.53 -8.45
C ILE A 244 -3.54 -19.69 -8.00
N ILE A 245 -4.43 -20.26 -7.17
CA ILE A 245 -5.65 -19.59 -6.71
C ILE A 245 -5.30 -18.35 -5.86
N THR A 246 -4.44 -18.51 -4.86
CA THR A 246 -4.06 -17.40 -3.99
C THR A 246 -3.30 -16.32 -4.75
N GLY A 247 -2.39 -16.71 -5.62
CA GLY A 247 -1.64 -15.79 -6.47
C GLY A 247 -2.54 -15.01 -7.42
N ALA A 248 -3.51 -15.66 -8.06
CA ALA A 248 -4.50 -15.01 -8.91
C ALA A 248 -5.39 -14.03 -8.14
N LEU A 249 -5.86 -14.41 -6.94
CA LEU A 249 -6.66 -13.54 -6.07
C LEU A 249 -5.89 -12.29 -5.65
N VAL A 250 -4.67 -12.46 -5.14
CA VAL A 250 -3.83 -11.35 -4.69
C VAL A 250 -3.40 -10.48 -5.87
N GLY A 251 -3.00 -11.11 -6.98
CA GLY A 251 -2.60 -10.40 -8.19
C GLY A 251 -3.72 -9.53 -8.77
N SER A 252 -4.92 -10.10 -8.88
CA SER A 252 -6.09 -9.38 -9.39
C SER A 252 -6.54 -8.28 -8.44
N SER A 253 -6.63 -8.55 -7.14
CA SER A 253 -7.06 -7.55 -6.15
C SER A 253 -6.10 -6.36 -6.09
N GLY A 254 -4.78 -6.60 -6.12
CA GLY A 254 -3.77 -5.56 -6.16
C GLY A 254 -3.84 -4.71 -7.44
N ALA A 255 -4.08 -5.33 -8.60
CA ALA A 255 -4.26 -4.62 -9.88
C ALA A 255 -5.51 -3.73 -9.87
N ILE A 256 -6.64 -4.25 -9.43
CA ILE A 256 -7.90 -3.50 -9.31
C ILE A 256 -7.72 -2.32 -8.35
N LEU A 257 -7.12 -2.55 -7.19
CA LEU A 257 -6.88 -1.50 -6.21
C LEU A 257 -5.94 -0.42 -6.75
N SER A 258 -4.87 -0.79 -7.46
CA SER A 258 -3.98 0.18 -8.14
C SER A 258 -4.73 1.03 -9.15
N TYR A 259 -5.65 0.43 -9.92
CA TYR A 259 -6.49 1.14 -10.89
C TYR A 259 -7.42 2.14 -10.20
N ILE A 260 -8.14 1.71 -9.16
CA ILE A 260 -9.04 2.57 -8.36
C ILE A 260 -8.28 3.76 -7.78
N MET A 261 -7.08 3.52 -7.22
CA MET A 261 -6.27 4.58 -6.65
C MET A 261 -5.74 5.56 -7.71
N CYS A 262 -5.35 5.08 -8.88
CA CYS A 262 -4.97 5.94 -9.99
C CYS A 262 -6.14 6.84 -10.41
N HIS A 263 -7.35 6.28 -10.50
CA HIS A 263 -8.55 7.04 -10.79
C HIS A 263 -8.85 8.09 -9.70
N ALA A 264 -8.71 7.72 -8.43
CA ALA A 264 -8.90 8.65 -7.29
C ALA A 264 -7.86 9.78 -7.26
N MET A 265 -6.71 9.62 -7.92
CA MET A 265 -5.69 10.67 -8.08
C MET A 265 -5.81 11.42 -9.42
N ASN A 266 -6.81 11.12 -10.24
CA ASN A 266 -6.93 11.59 -11.62
C ASN A 266 -5.65 11.39 -12.45
N ARG A 267 -5.02 10.23 -12.31
CA ARG A 267 -3.77 9.89 -13.01
C ARG A 267 -3.90 8.57 -13.75
N SER A 268 -3.32 8.50 -14.94
CA SER A 268 -3.27 7.23 -15.64
C SER A 268 -2.29 6.27 -14.95
N PHE A 269 -2.64 4.99 -14.89
CA PHE A 269 -1.77 3.94 -14.35
C PHE A 269 -0.38 3.93 -15.03
N ILE A 270 -0.34 4.17 -16.34
CA ILE A 270 0.90 4.26 -17.12
C ILE A 270 1.76 5.43 -16.66
N SER A 271 1.15 6.60 -16.39
CA SER A 271 1.90 7.78 -15.92
C SER A 271 2.53 7.56 -14.55
N VAL A 272 1.87 6.81 -13.66
CA VAL A 272 2.41 6.45 -12.35
C VAL A 272 3.59 5.49 -12.49
N ILE A 273 3.48 4.44 -13.29
CA ILE A 273 4.57 3.47 -13.52
C ILE A 273 5.78 4.14 -14.18
N LEU A 274 5.56 5.05 -15.12
CA LEU A 274 6.65 5.77 -15.78
C LEU A 274 7.35 6.75 -14.82
N GLY A 275 6.71 7.14 -13.72
CA GLY A 275 7.30 7.96 -12.66
C GLY A 275 7.67 9.39 -13.11
N GLY A 276 8.29 10.14 -12.20
CA GLY A 276 8.78 11.51 -12.46
C GLY A 276 7.82 12.62 -12.06
N PHE A 277 6.70 12.30 -11.43
CA PHE A 277 5.80 13.29 -10.83
C PHE A 277 6.40 13.85 -9.53
N GLY A 278 6.34 15.18 -9.35
CA GLY A 278 6.96 15.86 -8.20
C GLY A 278 8.45 16.11 -8.35
N GLY A 279 9.01 15.98 -9.57
CA GLY A 279 10.38 16.39 -9.91
C GLY A 279 10.51 17.90 -10.17
N GLU A 280 11.18 18.29 -11.25
CA GLU A 280 11.55 19.68 -11.57
C GLU A 280 10.39 20.70 -11.64
N THR A 281 9.15 20.24 -11.89
CA THR A 281 7.97 21.14 -11.88
C THR A 281 7.57 21.61 -10.47
N ALA A 282 7.90 20.86 -9.42
CA ALA A 282 7.70 21.32 -8.04
C ALA A 282 8.68 22.43 -7.62
N ALA A 283 9.84 22.51 -8.28
CA ALA A 283 10.82 23.58 -8.05
C ALA A 283 10.48 24.89 -8.79
N ALA A 284 9.65 24.84 -9.84
CA ALA A 284 9.25 26.01 -10.62
C ALA A 284 7.96 26.69 -10.12
N GLY A 285 7.24 26.06 -9.18
CA GLY A 285 6.01 26.58 -8.56
C GLY A 285 6.24 27.40 -7.29
N GLY A 286 7.41 27.95 -7.06
CA GLY A 286 7.64 28.99 -6.07
C GLY A 286 6.91 30.25 -6.50
N GLY A 287 5.61 30.31 -6.21
CA GLY A 287 4.78 31.49 -6.47
C GLY A 287 5.34 32.68 -5.70
N THR A 288 5.90 33.63 -6.42
CA THR A 288 6.13 35.01 -5.99
C THR A 288 4.79 35.77 -5.94
N GLY A 289 3.73 35.14 -5.42
CA GLY A 289 2.50 35.82 -5.07
C GLY A 289 2.62 36.36 -3.65
N GLU A 290 2.22 37.58 -3.40
CA GLU A 290 2.03 38.12 -2.06
C GLU A 290 1.29 37.08 -1.19
N GLN A 291 2.03 36.47 -0.26
CA GLN A 291 1.40 35.52 0.65
C GLN A 291 0.44 36.30 1.54
N LYS A 292 -0.85 36.11 1.34
CA LYS A 292 -1.85 36.61 2.28
C LYS A 292 -1.52 36.02 3.66
N PRO A 293 -1.61 36.80 4.75
CA PRO A 293 -1.34 36.30 6.07
C PRO A 293 -2.34 35.19 6.43
N ALA A 294 -1.85 34.02 6.80
CA ALA A 294 -2.70 32.95 7.32
C ALA A 294 -3.26 33.34 8.69
N LYS A 295 -4.54 33.05 8.94
CA LYS A 295 -5.14 33.26 10.26
C LYS A 295 -4.69 32.14 11.20
N LEU A 296 -3.97 32.50 12.25
CA LEU A 296 -3.53 31.56 13.29
C LEU A 296 -4.59 31.51 14.39
N GLY A 297 -4.89 30.32 14.88
CA GLY A 297 -5.75 30.08 16.02
C GLY A 297 -5.03 29.35 17.15
N SER A 298 -5.60 29.41 18.34
CA SER A 298 -5.15 28.67 19.52
C SER A 298 -5.98 27.39 19.74
N ALA A 299 -5.51 26.51 20.61
CA ALA A 299 -6.27 25.33 21.02
C ALA A 299 -7.56 25.73 21.79
N ASP A 300 -7.52 26.82 22.56
CA ASP A 300 -8.66 27.34 23.30
C ASP A 300 -9.75 27.88 22.35
N ASP A 301 -9.33 28.63 21.31
CA ASP A 301 -10.26 29.10 20.28
C ASP A 301 -10.93 27.94 19.56
N ALA A 302 -10.15 26.93 19.17
CA ALA A 302 -10.64 25.74 18.51
C ALA A 302 -11.65 24.97 19.39
N ALA A 303 -11.32 24.75 20.66
CA ALA A 303 -12.20 24.09 21.63
C ALA A 303 -13.52 24.83 21.78
N PHE A 304 -13.46 26.17 21.96
CA PHE A 304 -14.65 27.01 22.11
C PHE A 304 -15.56 26.95 20.89
N ILE A 305 -15.00 27.09 19.69
CA ILE A 305 -15.78 27.08 18.45
C ILE A 305 -16.38 25.68 18.20
N MET A 306 -15.63 24.59 18.44
CA MET A 306 -16.12 23.23 18.26
C MET A 306 -17.24 22.86 19.22
N LYS A 307 -17.19 23.27 20.47
CA LYS A 307 -18.26 23.01 21.47
C LYS A 307 -19.58 23.68 21.11
N ASN A 308 -19.52 24.80 20.39
CA ASN A 308 -20.69 25.54 19.96
C ASN A 308 -21.17 25.17 18.53
N ALA A 309 -20.53 24.20 17.88
CA ALA A 309 -20.91 23.71 16.57
C ALA A 309 -22.05 22.69 16.68
N SER A 310 -22.87 22.59 15.66
CA SER A 310 -23.86 21.51 15.53
C SER A 310 -23.26 20.30 14.82
N LYS A 311 -22.34 20.52 13.86
CA LYS A 311 -21.75 19.46 13.05
C LYS A 311 -20.28 19.71 12.75
N VAL A 312 -19.44 18.72 13.07
CA VAL A 312 -17.99 18.70 12.82
C VAL A 312 -17.64 17.53 11.92
N ILE A 313 -16.98 17.81 10.80
CA ILE A 313 -16.42 16.76 9.92
C ILE A 313 -14.91 16.75 10.07
N ILE A 314 -14.38 15.62 10.52
CA ILE A 314 -12.94 15.39 10.73
C ILE A 314 -12.33 14.78 9.48
N VAL A 315 -11.24 15.36 8.99
CA VAL A 315 -10.51 14.90 7.80
C VAL A 315 -9.10 14.46 8.21
N PRO A 316 -8.90 13.16 8.49
CA PRO A 316 -7.61 12.64 8.88
C PRO A 316 -6.70 12.45 7.65
N GLY A 317 -5.41 12.65 7.85
CA GLY A 317 -4.39 12.41 6.85
C GLY A 317 -3.11 11.84 7.45
N TYR A 318 -2.08 11.70 6.62
CA TYR A 318 -0.82 11.05 7.01
C TYR A 318 -0.13 11.73 8.21
N GLY A 319 -0.24 13.05 8.36
CA GLY A 319 0.33 13.77 9.49
C GLY A 319 -0.28 13.34 10.84
N MET A 320 -1.55 12.93 10.88
CA MET A 320 -2.17 12.31 12.06
C MET A 320 -1.45 11.00 12.42
N ALA A 321 -1.17 10.16 11.41
CA ALA A 321 -0.45 8.90 11.59
C ALA A 321 0.95 9.11 12.16
N VAL A 322 1.72 10.03 11.57
CA VAL A 322 3.10 10.33 12.01
C VAL A 322 3.14 10.84 13.44
N ALA A 323 2.18 11.67 13.84
CA ALA A 323 2.07 12.18 15.19
C ALA A 323 1.42 11.19 16.18
N GLN A 324 0.90 10.04 15.70
CA GLN A 324 0.11 9.10 16.51
C GLN A 324 -1.05 9.78 17.26
N ALA A 325 -1.76 10.66 16.56
CA ALA A 325 -2.80 11.51 17.13
C ALA A 325 -4.20 10.85 17.14
N GLN A 326 -4.37 9.64 16.59
CA GLN A 326 -5.66 8.98 16.41
C GLN A 326 -6.42 8.77 17.72
N HIS A 327 -5.73 8.49 18.82
CA HIS A 327 -6.36 8.30 20.13
C HIS A 327 -6.84 9.62 20.73
N ALA A 328 -6.01 10.68 20.68
CA ALA A 328 -6.41 12.01 21.14
C ALA A 328 -7.56 12.58 20.30
N LEU A 329 -7.54 12.31 18.98
CA LEU A 329 -8.62 12.66 18.06
C LEU A 329 -9.94 11.97 18.43
N ARG A 330 -9.87 10.68 18.77
CA ARG A 330 -11.03 9.92 19.24
C ARG A 330 -11.59 10.51 20.55
N GLU A 331 -10.73 10.82 21.51
CA GLU A 331 -11.13 11.43 22.78
C GLU A 331 -11.83 12.78 22.55
N MET A 332 -11.28 13.63 21.69
CA MET A 332 -11.89 14.90 21.28
C MET A 332 -13.29 14.69 20.69
N ALA A 333 -13.44 13.74 19.76
CA ALA A 333 -14.72 13.43 19.15
C ALA A 333 -15.74 12.92 20.17
N ASP A 334 -15.33 12.11 21.14
CA ASP A 334 -16.21 11.60 22.20
C ASP A 334 -16.70 12.71 23.14
N ILE A 335 -15.86 13.71 23.43
CA ILE A 335 -16.25 14.89 24.21
C ILE A 335 -17.29 15.70 23.42
N LEU A 336 -17.03 15.99 22.15
CA LEU A 336 -17.95 16.73 21.29
C LEU A 336 -19.33 16.06 21.20
N LYS A 337 -19.35 14.74 21.02
CA LYS A 337 -20.61 13.96 20.98
C LYS A 337 -21.39 14.03 22.32
N LYS A 338 -20.70 14.06 23.43
CA LYS A 338 -21.34 14.24 24.75
C LYS A 338 -21.96 15.63 24.91
N GLU A 339 -21.41 16.63 24.27
CA GLU A 339 -21.97 18.00 24.20
C GLU A 339 -23.09 18.15 23.14
N GLY A 340 -23.43 17.06 22.44
CA GLY A 340 -24.50 17.04 21.44
C GLY A 340 -24.08 17.41 20.01
N VAL A 341 -22.78 17.50 19.75
CA VAL A 341 -22.24 17.79 18.42
C VAL A 341 -22.23 16.53 17.55
N GLU A 342 -22.77 16.62 16.33
CA GLU A 342 -22.64 15.55 15.33
C GLU A 342 -21.20 15.51 14.81
N VAL A 343 -20.51 14.35 14.97
CA VAL A 343 -19.13 14.16 14.50
C VAL A 343 -19.08 13.06 13.46
N LYS A 344 -18.50 13.38 12.30
CA LYS A 344 -18.24 12.44 11.19
C LYS A 344 -16.78 12.49 10.79
N TYR A 345 -16.28 11.38 10.22
CA TYR A 345 -14.93 11.28 9.67
C TYR A 345 -15.01 11.13 8.15
N ALA A 346 -14.31 11.98 7.43
CA ALA A 346 -14.23 11.96 5.97
C ALA A 346 -12.90 11.39 5.50
N ILE A 347 -12.93 10.26 4.84
CA ILE A 347 -11.74 9.56 4.35
C ILE A 347 -11.56 9.81 2.86
N HIS A 348 -10.36 10.18 2.46
CA HIS A 348 -9.99 10.20 1.06
C HIS A 348 -9.26 8.90 0.69
N PRO A 349 -9.57 8.27 -0.48
CA PRO A 349 -9.01 6.97 -0.86
C PRO A 349 -7.47 6.91 -0.89
N VAL A 350 -6.82 8.05 -1.18
CA VAL A 350 -5.34 8.15 -1.22
C VAL A 350 -4.75 8.89 -0.02
N ALA A 351 -5.54 9.16 1.03
CA ALA A 351 -5.00 9.70 2.27
C ALA A 351 -4.10 8.67 2.97
N GLY A 352 -2.85 9.04 3.21
CA GLY A 352 -1.89 8.12 3.83
C GLY A 352 -0.80 7.65 2.90
N ARG A 353 -0.24 6.46 3.17
CA ARG A 353 0.85 5.84 2.40
C ARG A 353 0.54 4.41 1.92
N MET A 354 -0.64 3.92 2.22
CA MET A 354 -1.17 2.66 1.69
C MET A 354 -2.69 2.76 1.58
N PRO A 355 -3.35 1.92 0.78
CA PRO A 355 -4.81 1.83 0.73
C PRO A 355 -5.42 1.59 2.11
N GLY A 356 -6.47 2.34 2.46
CA GLY A 356 -7.15 2.18 3.75
C GLY A 356 -6.34 2.60 4.99
N HIS A 357 -5.24 3.33 4.83
CA HIS A 357 -4.36 3.71 5.94
C HIS A 357 -5.11 4.44 7.05
N MET A 358 -5.98 5.39 6.71
CA MET A 358 -6.75 6.14 7.70
C MET A 358 -7.82 5.26 8.36
N ASN A 359 -8.47 4.37 7.61
CA ASN A 359 -9.46 3.44 8.14
C ASN A 359 -8.85 2.53 9.21
N VAL A 360 -7.64 2.01 8.97
CA VAL A 360 -6.91 1.17 9.94
C VAL A 360 -6.60 1.92 11.23
N LEU A 361 -6.12 3.18 11.14
CA LEU A 361 -5.79 3.99 12.31
C LEU A 361 -7.03 4.40 13.12
N LEU A 362 -8.14 4.72 12.44
CA LEU A 362 -9.40 5.01 13.12
C LEU A 362 -9.96 3.75 13.78
N ALA A 363 -9.83 2.58 13.16
CA ALA A 363 -10.21 1.31 13.77
C ALA A 363 -9.33 0.97 14.99
N GLU A 364 -8.01 1.24 14.94
CA GLU A 364 -7.11 1.12 16.09
C GLU A 364 -7.56 1.99 17.27
N ALA A 365 -8.01 3.22 16.98
CA ALA A 365 -8.57 4.13 17.98
C ALA A 365 -10.01 3.76 18.41
N ASN A 366 -10.58 2.67 17.91
CA ASN A 366 -11.96 2.24 18.17
C ASN A 366 -13.02 3.28 17.74
N VAL A 367 -12.80 4.02 16.67
CA VAL A 367 -13.82 4.87 16.07
C VAL A 367 -14.93 3.99 15.51
N PRO A 368 -16.23 4.25 15.82
CA PRO A 368 -17.34 3.52 15.23
C PRO A 368 -17.31 3.62 13.70
N TYR A 369 -17.51 2.49 13.03
CA TYR A 369 -17.39 2.43 11.58
C TYR A 369 -18.49 3.19 10.84
N ASP A 370 -19.66 3.32 11.45
CA ASP A 370 -20.81 4.09 10.97
C ASP A 370 -20.61 5.61 11.02
N GLU A 371 -19.54 6.08 11.68
CA GLU A 371 -19.10 7.48 11.69
C GLU A 371 -18.07 7.79 10.60
N VAL A 372 -17.59 6.78 9.86
CA VAL A 372 -16.52 6.89 8.86
C VAL A 372 -17.10 6.81 7.46
N PHE A 373 -16.92 7.86 6.67
CA PHE A 373 -17.49 8.00 5.34
C PHE A 373 -16.41 8.19 4.29
N GLU A 374 -16.62 7.61 3.12
CA GLU A 374 -15.77 7.83 1.96
C GLU A 374 -16.09 9.17 1.29
N LEU A 375 -15.13 9.68 0.50
CA LEU A 375 -15.23 10.98 -0.19
C LEU A 375 -16.55 11.16 -0.93
N GLU A 376 -17.00 10.15 -1.64
CA GLU A 376 -18.20 10.22 -2.49
C GLU A 376 -19.48 10.42 -1.67
N ASP A 377 -19.52 9.84 -0.48
CA ASP A 377 -20.68 9.90 0.41
C ASP A 377 -20.75 11.22 1.20
N ILE A 378 -19.58 11.72 1.65
CA ILE A 378 -19.52 12.83 2.62
C ILE A 378 -19.32 14.19 1.97
N ASN A 379 -18.84 14.26 0.71
CA ASN A 379 -18.38 15.51 0.12
C ASN A 379 -19.47 16.58 0.01
N SER A 380 -20.72 16.16 -0.19
CA SER A 380 -21.87 17.07 -0.21
C SER A 380 -22.25 17.65 1.15
N GLU A 381 -21.81 17.00 2.25
CA GLU A 381 -22.16 17.42 3.61
C GLU A 381 -21.26 18.54 4.15
N PHE A 382 -20.11 18.82 3.52
CA PHE A 382 -19.27 19.94 3.97
C PHE A 382 -19.97 21.29 3.95
N ALA A 383 -20.87 21.51 2.99
CA ALA A 383 -21.65 22.75 2.92
C ALA A 383 -22.65 22.92 4.08
N GLN A 384 -22.96 21.86 4.81
CA GLN A 384 -23.85 21.82 5.96
C GLN A 384 -23.10 21.70 7.29
N ALA A 385 -21.78 21.56 7.24
CA ALA A 385 -20.93 21.42 8.42
C ALA A 385 -20.52 22.81 8.92
N ASP A 386 -20.62 23.01 10.22
CA ASP A 386 -20.10 24.22 10.85
C ASP A 386 -18.58 24.23 10.81
N ILE A 387 -17.96 23.04 11.00
CA ILE A 387 -16.51 22.91 11.07
C ILE A 387 -16.03 21.72 10.23
N ALA A 388 -15.01 21.96 9.41
CA ALA A 388 -14.14 20.95 8.86
C ALA A 388 -12.80 20.95 9.61
N PHE A 389 -12.52 19.88 10.36
CA PHE A 389 -11.30 19.74 11.13
C PHE A 389 -10.29 18.85 10.39
N VAL A 390 -9.32 19.50 9.76
CA VAL A 390 -8.30 18.83 8.94
C VAL A 390 -7.07 18.55 9.80
N ILE A 391 -6.74 17.26 9.96
CA ILE A 391 -5.60 16.83 10.78
C ILE A 391 -4.63 15.98 9.97
N GLY A 392 -3.51 16.59 9.58
CA GLY A 392 -2.44 15.90 8.86
C GLY A 392 -2.73 15.55 7.41
N ALA A 393 -3.82 16.04 6.81
CA ALA A 393 -4.09 16.01 5.38
C ALA A 393 -3.56 17.29 4.71
N ASN A 394 -3.29 17.28 3.40
CA ASN A 394 -2.91 18.46 2.63
C ASN A 394 -3.49 18.39 1.22
N ASP A 395 -2.88 17.61 0.33
CA ASP A 395 -3.21 17.61 -1.09
C ASP A 395 -4.66 17.14 -1.36
N VAL A 396 -5.17 16.24 -0.53
CA VAL A 396 -6.55 15.71 -0.61
C VAL A 396 -7.63 16.72 -0.20
N THR A 397 -7.25 17.89 0.30
CA THR A 397 -8.14 18.99 0.67
C THR A 397 -7.77 20.28 -0.06
N ASN A 398 -6.95 20.18 -1.12
CA ASN A 398 -6.42 21.35 -1.81
C ASN A 398 -7.37 21.83 -2.91
N PRO A 399 -7.94 23.05 -2.79
CA PRO A 399 -8.84 23.58 -3.81
C PRO A 399 -8.20 23.82 -5.18
N ALA A 400 -6.86 23.87 -5.27
CA ALA A 400 -6.16 23.95 -6.56
C ALA A 400 -6.46 22.77 -7.49
N ALA A 401 -6.92 21.64 -6.93
CA ALA A 401 -7.37 20.49 -7.72
C ALA A 401 -8.62 20.79 -8.58
N GLU A 402 -9.45 21.72 -8.16
CA GLU A 402 -10.66 22.13 -8.90
C GLU A 402 -10.49 23.48 -9.59
N GLU A 403 -9.76 24.41 -8.99
CA GLU A 403 -9.74 25.82 -9.37
C GLU A 403 -8.56 26.19 -10.29
N ASP A 404 -7.43 25.48 -10.21
CA ASP A 404 -6.21 25.81 -10.95
C ASP A 404 -5.88 24.75 -12.02
N LYS A 405 -6.21 25.04 -13.27
CA LYS A 405 -5.91 24.18 -14.42
C LYS A 405 -4.42 23.92 -14.65
N THR A 406 -3.54 24.74 -14.08
CA THR A 406 -2.08 24.58 -14.19
C THR A 406 -1.49 23.73 -13.07
N SER A 407 -2.29 23.46 -12.03
CA SER A 407 -1.88 22.64 -10.89
C SER A 407 -1.61 21.19 -11.31
N PRO A 408 -0.53 20.58 -10.83
CA PRO A 408 -0.24 19.17 -11.07
C PRO A 408 -1.33 18.21 -10.55
N ILE A 409 -2.17 18.65 -9.60
CA ILE A 409 -3.28 17.87 -9.05
C ILE A 409 -4.64 18.22 -9.67
N TYR A 410 -4.67 19.06 -10.71
CA TYR A 410 -5.93 19.44 -11.36
C TYR A 410 -6.75 18.22 -11.80
N GLY A 411 -8.04 18.24 -11.47
CA GLY A 411 -8.99 17.17 -11.77
C GLY A 411 -8.95 16.01 -10.76
N MET A 412 -8.06 16.03 -9.74
CA MET A 412 -8.11 15.08 -8.65
C MET A 412 -9.38 15.33 -7.81
N PRO A 413 -10.21 14.30 -7.55
CA PRO A 413 -11.27 14.43 -6.56
C PRO A 413 -10.69 14.81 -5.21
N VAL A 414 -11.24 15.81 -4.55
CA VAL A 414 -10.78 16.29 -3.23
C VAL A 414 -11.94 16.47 -2.27
N LEU A 415 -11.64 16.39 -0.99
CA LEU A 415 -12.59 16.72 0.06
C LEU A 415 -12.77 18.25 0.11
N GLN A 416 -13.97 18.71 -0.21
CA GLN A 416 -14.29 20.14 -0.39
C GLN A 416 -14.48 20.86 0.95
N VAL A 417 -13.50 20.72 1.84
CA VAL A 417 -13.53 21.25 3.21
C VAL A 417 -13.79 22.75 3.29
N TRP A 418 -13.39 23.51 2.26
CA TRP A 418 -13.60 24.96 2.17
C TRP A 418 -15.07 25.38 2.07
N LYS A 419 -15.98 24.44 1.85
CA LYS A 419 -17.42 24.69 1.87
C LYS A 419 -18.01 24.74 3.28
N ALA A 420 -17.29 24.25 4.29
CA ALA A 420 -17.71 24.34 5.67
C ALA A 420 -17.66 25.79 6.19
N GLY A 421 -18.42 26.09 7.23
CA GLY A 421 -18.45 27.41 7.84
C GLY A 421 -17.05 27.85 8.33
N THR A 422 -16.33 26.97 8.98
CA THR A 422 -14.95 27.19 9.43
C THR A 422 -14.09 25.96 9.11
N VAL A 423 -12.89 26.18 8.58
CA VAL A 423 -11.88 25.14 8.38
C VAL A 423 -10.81 25.31 9.46
N MET A 424 -10.66 24.31 10.31
CA MET A 424 -9.54 24.23 11.26
C MET A 424 -8.49 23.29 10.71
N PHE A 425 -7.29 23.79 10.47
CA PHE A 425 -6.26 23.04 9.77
C PHE A 425 -5.02 22.86 10.65
N ILE A 426 -4.77 21.63 11.09
CA ILE A 426 -3.57 21.30 11.87
C ILE A 426 -2.41 20.97 10.95
N LYS A 427 -1.32 21.70 11.08
CA LYS A 427 -0.06 21.47 10.36
C LYS A 427 1.15 21.97 11.17
N ARG A 428 2.31 21.36 10.96
CA ARG A 428 3.54 21.79 11.65
C ARG A 428 4.07 23.17 11.18
N SER A 429 3.85 23.49 9.92
CA SER A 429 4.27 24.75 9.29
C SER A 429 3.44 25.03 8.04
N LEU A 430 3.50 26.23 7.50
CA LEU A 430 2.82 26.60 6.25
C LEU A 430 3.52 26.07 4.97
N ALA A 431 4.62 25.34 5.11
CA ALA A 431 5.34 24.76 3.97
C ALA A 431 4.44 23.82 3.15
N SER A 432 4.75 23.66 1.86
CA SER A 432 4.05 22.72 0.98
C SER A 432 4.04 21.29 1.55
N GLY A 433 3.06 20.48 1.11
CA GLY A 433 2.92 19.08 1.54
C GLY A 433 3.94 18.15 0.89
N TYR A 434 3.69 16.84 1.00
CA TYR A 434 4.56 15.79 0.49
C TYR A 434 4.66 15.78 -1.05
N ALA A 435 3.64 16.25 -1.74
CA ALA A 435 3.64 16.43 -3.19
C ALA A 435 4.40 17.70 -3.64
N GLY A 436 4.83 18.56 -2.72
CA GLY A 436 5.53 19.81 -3.03
C GLY A 436 4.61 20.90 -3.60
N ILE A 437 3.29 20.79 -3.42
CA ILE A 437 2.29 21.71 -3.97
C ILE A 437 1.79 22.65 -2.86
N ASP A 438 1.70 23.93 -3.16
CA ASP A 438 1.12 24.92 -2.24
C ASP A 438 -0.38 24.74 -2.14
N ASN A 439 -0.91 24.99 -0.94
CA ASN A 439 -2.33 24.85 -0.69
C ASN A 439 -2.96 26.21 -0.39
N PRO A 440 -3.71 26.80 -1.34
CA PRO A 440 -4.38 28.07 -1.14
C PRO A 440 -5.45 28.06 -0.05
N LEU A 441 -5.87 26.88 0.40
CA LEU A 441 -6.80 26.72 1.52
C LEU A 441 -6.31 27.41 2.79
N PHE A 442 -4.98 27.44 3.05
CA PHE A 442 -4.40 28.04 4.25
C PHE A 442 -4.66 29.54 4.39
N TYR A 443 -4.92 30.21 3.29
CA TYR A 443 -5.10 31.65 3.18
C TYR A 443 -6.55 32.09 2.98
N ARG A 444 -7.49 31.14 3.00
CA ARG A 444 -8.91 31.46 2.87
C ARG A 444 -9.47 32.11 4.14
N ASP A 445 -10.46 32.98 3.97
CA ASP A 445 -11.03 33.76 5.07
C ASP A 445 -11.68 32.90 6.15
N ASN A 446 -12.21 31.74 5.79
CA ASN A 446 -12.84 30.78 6.72
C ASN A 446 -11.85 29.73 7.27
N THR A 447 -10.54 29.84 6.97
CA THR A 447 -9.53 28.89 7.45
C THR A 447 -8.75 29.45 8.63
N MET A 448 -8.69 28.67 9.71
CA MET A 448 -7.90 28.90 10.89
C MET A 448 -6.79 27.84 10.98
N MET A 449 -5.53 28.27 10.97
CA MET A 449 -4.37 27.40 11.06
C MET A 449 -4.00 27.15 12.52
N LEU A 450 -3.92 25.88 12.90
CA LEU A 450 -3.46 25.42 14.20
C LEU A 450 -2.05 24.82 14.02
N LEU A 451 -1.02 25.66 14.21
CA LEU A 451 0.36 25.25 13.94
C LEU A 451 0.94 24.47 15.10
N GLY A 452 1.44 23.26 14.82
CA GLY A 452 2.10 22.41 15.79
C GLY A 452 2.10 20.94 15.43
N ASP A 453 2.60 20.14 16.36
CA ASP A 453 2.49 18.68 16.28
C ASP A 453 1.02 18.25 16.45
N ALA A 454 0.51 17.40 15.55
CA ALA A 454 -0.91 17.08 15.51
C ALA A 454 -1.42 16.45 16.81
N LYS A 455 -0.62 15.60 17.48
CA LYS A 455 -1.00 15.01 18.76
C LYS A 455 -1.09 16.06 19.85
N LYS A 456 -0.04 16.89 20.00
CA LYS A 456 0.01 17.92 21.02
C LYS A 456 -1.09 18.97 20.86
N VAL A 457 -1.35 19.41 19.63
CA VAL A 457 -2.43 20.37 19.35
C VAL A 457 -3.78 19.76 19.72
N THR A 458 -4.05 18.50 19.30
CA THR A 458 -5.31 17.81 19.63
C THR A 458 -5.45 17.59 21.15
N GLU A 459 -4.40 17.16 21.85
CA GLU A 459 -4.40 17.01 23.32
C GLU A 459 -4.66 18.35 24.04
N ASN A 460 -4.12 19.46 23.51
CA ASN A 460 -4.38 20.79 24.08
C ASN A 460 -5.83 21.22 23.85
N ILE A 461 -6.41 20.91 22.68
CA ILE A 461 -7.83 21.15 22.42
C ILE A 461 -8.69 20.34 23.40
N VAL A 462 -8.38 19.05 23.62
CA VAL A 462 -9.07 18.19 24.58
C VAL A 462 -9.01 18.76 26.00
N LYS A 463 -7.86 19.29 26.40
CA LYS A 463 -7.72 19.92 27.74
C LYS A 463 -8.51 21.23 27.90
N ALA A 464 -8.73 21.94 26.79
CA ALA A 464 -9.50 23.17 26.74
C ALA A 464 -11.03 22.93 26.64
N MET A 465 -11.43 21.70 26.29
CA MET A 465 -12.82 21.24 26.30
C MET A 465 -13.29 20.84 27.69
#